data_dd41b30fd68b84ab54c1e703eed46b62
#
_entry.id   dd41b30fd68b84ab54c1e703eed46b62
#
_cell.length_a   1.000
_cell.length_b   1.000
_cell.length_c   1.000
_cell.angle_alpha   90.00
_cell.angle_beta   90.00
_cell.angle_gamma   90.00
#
_symmetry.space_group_name_H-M   'P 1'
#
loop_
_entity.id
_entity.type
_entity.pdbx_description
1 polymer ?
#
loop_
_entity_poly.entity_id
_entity_poly.type
_entity_poly.pdbx_seq_one_letter_code
_entity_poly.pdbx_strand_id
1 'polypeptide(L)'
;VNVGNATLPASLQRPLNVVDFATPVQRVEAQSKGGGTQLVLSTRGDFESLAYQSGNEYVVEIVPAAGKKAMGSATATSGTSASAVVAAAQKVASEARRYSGRPVTFNFQDVPVRTVLQLIAEESNLNIVASDTVQGNVTLRLVNVPWDQALDIVLRAKGLDKRRDGAVVWVAPQPELAKFEQDKEDARIAIENREDMVTDYVQINYHSAAAIFKALTEAKGIGNQGSGGGGGGNSQNENGFLSPRGRLVADERTNMLMISDIPKKVAQMRELISMIDRPVDQVLIEGRIVIASDTFARDLGARFGIQGRRFGDRSQGIGGSLGGNAGNVTNPARPITPGALNVNLPAGNFTDSPAGALAYTLLGRNFSIDLELSAMQEEGRGEVISNPRIVTANQREGVIRQGREIGYVTITAGQGGVTTPNVQFKEALLELKVMPTITNDDRVFLNLNVKKDEVAELITLEGYGTVPTIDKREINTAVLVEDGQTVVIGGVYEFTDRSSVAKVPFLGDIPFLGNLFKKKGRSKEKAELLIFITPKVLSVAKR
;
A
#
# COMPACT_ATOMS: atom_id res chain seq x y z
N VAL A 1 -23.87 -5.54 23.69
CA VAL A 1 -24.15 -4.18 23.20
C VAL A 1 -25.66 -4.01 23.06
N ASN A 2 -26.21 -2.94 23.62
CA ASN A 2 -27.64 -2.63 23.52
C ASN A 2 -27.85 -1.42 22.61
N VAL A 3 -28.64 -1.58 21.57
CA VAL A 3 -29.00 -0.51 20.64
C VAL A 3 -30.47 -0.14 20.85
N GLY A 4 -30.74 1.05 21.41
CA GLY A 4 -32.10 1.55 21.65
C GLY A 4 -32.79 1.97 20.34
N ASN A 5 -34.12 1.89 20.28
CA ASN A 5 -34.95 2.27 19.13
C ASN A 5 -34.62 1.59 17.79
N ALA A 6 -34.00 0.41 17.80
CA ALA A 6 -33.66 -0.35 16.61
C ALA A 6 -34.61 -1.57 16.48
N THR A 7 -35.25 -1.71 15.32
CA THR A 7 -36.07 -2.90 14.99
C THR A 7 -35.22 -3.90 14.21
N LEU A 8 -35.11 -5.13 14.72
CA LEU A 8 -34.35 -6.20 14.11
C LEU A 8 -35.21 -7.00 13.13
N PRO A 9 -34.92 -7.04 11.82
CA PRO A 9 -35.61 -7.90 10.86
C PRO A 9 -35.47 -9.38 11.22
N ALA A 10 -36.52 -10.17 10.99
CA ALA A 10 -36.54 -11.60 11.33
C ALA A 10 -35.42 -12.41 10.64
N SER A 11 -34.91 -11.94 9.47
CA SER A 11 -33.81 -12.54 8.75
C SER A 11 -32.45 -12.43 9.46
N LEU A 12 -32.28 -11.43 10.34
CA LEU A 12 -31.04 -11.16 11.06
C LEU A 12 -31.02 -11.70 12.50
N GLN A 13 -32.11 -12.36 12.95
CA GLN A 13 -32.20 -12.99 14.27
C GLN A 13 -31.51 -14.36 14.35
N ARG A 14 -30.76 -14.75 13.31
CA ARG A 14 -30.04 -16.02 13.30
C ARG A 14 -28.65 -15.84 13.94
N PRO A 15 -28.21 -16.80 14.79
CA PRO A 15 -26.89 -16.76 15.36
C PRO A 15 -25.84 -16.94 14.24
N LEU A 16 -24.85 -16.05 14.23
CA LEU A 16 -23.71 -16.10 13.31
C LEU A 16 -22.53 -16.76 14.03
N ASN A 17 -22.02 -17.86 13.48
CA ASN A 17 -20.83 -18.52 13.98
C ASN A 17 -19.61 -17.88 13.27
N VAL A 18 -18.65 -17.37 14.05
CA VAL A 18 -17.47 -16.66 13.55
C VAL A 18 -16.16 -17.29 14.02
N VAL A 19 -16.17 -18.56 14.39
CA VAL A 19 -15.00 -19.31 14.88
C VAL A 19 -13.87 -19.36 13.84
N ASP A 20 -14.21 -19.38 12.55
CA ASP A 20 -13.26 -19.50 11.44
C ASP A 20 -12.42 -18.23 11.18
N PHE A 21 -12.78 -17.11 11.81
CA PHE A 21 -12.08 -15.82 11.62
C PHE A 21 -10.89 -15.60 12.56
N ALA A 22 -10.50 -16.59 13.36
CA ALA A 22 -9.38 -16.53 14.31
C ALA A 22 -9.44 -15.33 15.29
N THR A 23 -10.64 -14.82 15.60
CA THR A 23 -10.88 -13.75 16.56
C THR A 23 -11.29 -14.33 17.93
N PRO A 24 -11.18 -13.55 19.03
CA PRO A 24 -11.69 -13.98 20.34
C PRO A 24 -13.20 -14.25 20.36
N VAL A 25 -13.94 -13.70 19.40
CA VAL A 25 -15.38 -13.85 19.27
C VAL A 25 -15.69 -15.17 18.55
N GLN A 26 -16.50 -16.01 19.19
CA GLN A 26 -16.93 -17.30 18.62
C GLN A 26 -18.33 -17.23 17.99
N ARG A 27 -19.21 -16.43 18.55
CA ARG A 27 -20.60 -16.36 18.12
C ARG A 27 -21.20 -14.97 18.35
N VAL A 28 -21.96 -14.51 17.40
CA VAL A 28 -22.69 -13.25 17.45
C VAL A 28 -24.18 -13.56 17.39
N GLU A 29 -24.94 -13.11 18.36
CA GLU A 29 -26.40 -13.27 18.42
C GLU A 29 -27.07 -11.90 18.54
N ALA A 30 -28.09 -11.67 17.74
CA ALA A 30 -28.91 -10.48 17.81
C ALA A 30 -30.31 -10.87 18.32
N GLN A 31 -30.75 -10.24 19.42
CA GLN A 31 -32.05 -10.49 20.03
C GLN A 31 -32.80 -9.17 20.17
N SER A 32 -34.10 -9.20 19.90
CA SER A 32 -34.99 -8.07 20.18
C SER A 32 -35.43 -8.11 21.63
N LYS A 33 -35.15 -7.05 22.42
CA LYS A 33 -35.49 -6.96 23.83
C LYS A 33 -35.93 -5.55 24.21
N GLY A 34 -37.14 -5.40 24.74
CA GLY A 34 -37.58 -4.15 25.38
C GLY A 34 -37.64 -2.92 24.47
N GLY A 35 -38.02 -3.07 23.19
CA GLY A 35 -38.10 -1.94 22.22
C GLY A 35 -36.77 -1.56 21.56
N GLY A 36 -35.72 -2.38 21.72
CA GLY A 36 -34.42 -2.23 21.08
C GLY A 36 -33.83 -3.57 20.67
N THR A 37 -32.65 -3.54 20.11
CA THR A 37 -31.89 -4.71 19.69
C THR A 37 -30.69 -4.92 20.62
N GLN A 38 -30.55 -6.12 21.17
CA GLN A 38 -29.38 -6.53 21.95
C GLN A 38 -28.49 -7.45 21.14
N LEU A 39 -27.22 -7.07 20.98
CA LEU A 39 -26.18 -7.91 20.39
C LEU A 39 -25.39 -8.59 21.50
N VAL A 40 -25.40 -9.92 21.50
CA VAL A 40 -24.65 -10.77 22.43
C VAL A 40 -23.46 -11.37 21.66
N LEU A 41 -22.25 -11.09 22.14
CA LEU A 41 -21.02 -11.59 21.57
C LEU A 41 -20.41 -12.62 22.53
N SER A 42 -20.34 -13.88 22.12
CA SER A 42 -19.69 -14.93 22.90
C SER A 42 -18.20 -14.98 22.58
N THR A 43 -17.36 -14.74 23.58
CA THR A 43 -15.90 -14.67 23.42
C THR A 43 -15.22 -15.84 24.15
N ARG A 44 -14.02 -16.21 23.69
CA ARG A 44 -13.16 -17.20 24.33
C ARG A 44 -11.85 -16.55 24.77
N GLY A 45 -11.56 -16.62 26.09
CA GLY A 45 -10.37 -16.01 26.70
C GLY A 45 -10.60 -14.55 27.12
N ASP A 46 -9.55 -13.94 27.68
CA ASP A 46 -9.56 -12.55 28.09
C ASP A 46 -9.48 -11.63 26.89
N PHE A 47 -10.31 -10.60 26.85
CA PHE A 47 -10.40 -9.66 25.74
C PHE A 47 -10.48 -8.21 26.21
N GLU A 48 -10.02 -7.30 25.38
CA GLU A 48 -10.28 -5.87 25.51
C GLU A 48 -11.28 -5.45 24.44
N SER A 49 -12.26 -4.61 24.82
CA SER A 49 -13.27 -4.12 23.89
C SER A 49 -13.23 -2.60 23.79
N LEU A 50 -13.22 -2.09 22.57
CA LEU A 50 -13.36 -0.67 22.26
C LEU A 50 -14.63 -0.49 21.44
N ALA A 51 -15.47 0.48 21.82
CA ALA A 51 -16.70 0.78 21.09
C ALA A 51 -16.74 2.28 20.76
N TYR A 52 -16.94 2.62 19.49
CA TYR A 52 -17.02 4.00 19.03
C TYR A 52 -18.00 4.14 17.86
N GLN A 53 -18.49 5.34 17.64
CA GLN A 53 -19.37 5.66 16.53
C GLN A 53 -18.58 6.43 15.46
N SER A 54 -18.65 5.96 14.22
CA SER A 54 -18.07 6.60 13.05
C SER A 54 -19.19 6.91 12.04
N GLY A 55 -19.61 8.16 11.99
CA GLY A 55 -20.75 8.58 11.15
C GLY A 55 -22.06 7.87 11.53
N ASN A 56 -22.59 7.06 10.62
CA ASN A 56 -23.84 6.29 10.78
C ASN A 56 -23.61 4.84 11.25
N GLU A 57 -22.36 4.46 11.52
CA GLU A 57 -21.97 3.11 11.91
C GLU A 57 -21.46 3.08 13.35
N TYR A 58 -21.85 2.04 14.08
CA TYR A 58 -21.36 1.76 15.43
C TYR A 58 -20.37 0.60 15.37
N VAL A 59 -19.10 0.90 15.64
CA VAL A 59 -18.00 -0.06 15.55
C VAL A 59 -17.66 -0.58 16.96
N VAL A 60 -17.64 -1.91 17.10
CA VAL A 60 -17.21 -2.60 18.32
C VAL A 60 -15.99 -3.45 17.96
N GLU A 61 -14.83 -3.06 18.45
CA GLU A 61 -13.58 -3.76 18.25
C GLU A 61 -13.26 -4.63 19.46
N ILE A 62 -12.97 -5.92 19.23
CA ILE A 62 -12.65 -6.89 20.28
C ILE A 62 -11.29 -7.50 19.94
N VAL A 63 -10.29 -7.24 20.80
CA VAL A 63 -8.92 -7.77 20.67
C VAL A 63 -8.59 -8.71 21.82
N PRO A 64 -7.79 -9.77 21.60
CA PRO A 64 -7.30 -10.61 22.69
C PRO A 64 -6.42 -9.80 23.64
N ALA A 65 -6.66 -9.90 24.95
CA ALA A 65 -5.82 -9.26 25.96
C ALA A 65 -4.44 -9.95 25.99
N ALA A 66 -3.42 -9.30 25.45
CA ALA A 66 -2.04 -9.74 25.61
C ALA A 66 -1.64 -9.53 27.08
N GLY A 67 -1.35 -10.62 27.79
CA GLY A 67 -1.15 -10.68 29.23
C GLY A 67 -0.29 -9.56 29.80
N LYS A 68 -0.92 -8.64 30.53
CA LYS A 68 -0.29 -7.70 31.45
C LYS A 68 -0.94 -7.81 32.82
N LYS A 69 -0.08 -7.97 33.83
CA LYS A 69 -0.41 -7.93 35.24
C LYS A 69 -1.17 -6.66 35.60
N ALA A 70 -2.16 -6.84 36.44
CA ALA A 70 -3.06 -5.83 36.97
C ALA A 70 -2.41 -4.52 37.42
N MET A 71 -2.99 -3.40 36.97
CA MET A 71 -2.97 -2.15 37.75
C MET A 71 -4.17 -1.29 37.37
N GLY A 72 -5.02 -1.10 38.39
CA GLY A 72 -5.87 0.01 38.78
C GLY A 72 -6.71 0.77 37.75
N SER A 73 -8.01 0.61 37.91
CA SER A 73 -9.10 1.48 37.48
C SER A 73 -8.80 2.99 37.52
N ALA A 74 -9.00 3.67 36.38
CA ALA A 74 -9.27 5.12 36.39
C ALA A 74 -10.27 5.48 35.26
N THR A 75 -11.28 6.15 35.71
CA THR A 75 -12.49 6.63 35.04
C THR A 75 -12.20 7.64 33.92
N ALA A 76 -12.89 7.49 32.81
CA ALA A 76 -12.87 8.41 31.68
C ALA A 76 -13.52 9.76 32.02
N THR A 77 -12.84 10.86 31.68
CA THR A 77 -13.51 12.14 31.45
C THR A 77 -12.84 12.87 30.27
N SER A 78 -13.65 13.25 29.34
CA SER A 78 -13.35 14.02 28.12
C SER A 78 -12.74 15.40 28.41
N GLY A 79 -11.67 15.77 27.67
CA GLY A 79 -11.14 17.16 27.72
C GLY A 79 -9.90 17.35 26.88
N THR A 80 -10.06 18.11 25.86
CA THR A 80 -9.18 18.55 24.79
C THR A 80 -7.86 19.18 25.26
N SER A 81 -6.75 18.85 24.57
CA SER A 81 -5.51 19.65 24.32
C SER A 81 -4.71 20.29 25.48
N ALA A 82 -4.99 20.02 26.76
CA ALA A 82 -4.13 20.45 27.86
C ALA A 82 -3.16 19.35 28.36
N SER A 83 -3.30 18.11 27.91
CA SER A 83 -2.53 16.96 28.41
C SER A 83 -1.06 16.91 27.99
N ALA A 84 -0.68 17.52 26.88
CA ALA A 84 0.71 17.50 26.44
C ALA A 84 1.62 18.43 27.25
N VAL A 85 1.07 19.54 27.73
CA VAL A 85 1.80 20.52 28.55
C VAL A 85 1.91 20.03 29.99
N VAL A 86 0.88 19.34 30.52
CA VAL A 86 0.88 18.77 31.88
C VAL A 86 1.78 17.53 31.96
N ALA A 87 1.85 16.71 30.90
CA ALA A 87 2.78 15.56 30.85
C ALA A 87 4.25 15.99 30.75
N ALA A 88 4.55 17.10 30.07
CA ALA A 88 5.89 17.70 30.06
C ALA A 88 6.23 18.32 31.43
N ALA A 89 5.30 18.97 32.10
CA ALA A 89 5.48 19.53 33.44
C ALA A 89 5.60 18.42 34.51
N GLN A 90 4.91 17.30 34.38
CA GLN A 90 5.06 16.15 35.29
C GLN A 90 6.35 15.37 35.06
N LYS A 91 6.92 15.35 33.86
CA LYS A 91 8.23 14.77 33.60
C LYS A 91 9.36 15.60 34.18
N VAL A 92 9.19 16.92 34.22
CA VAL A 92 10.11 17.84 34.90
C VAL A 92 9.95 17.80 36.45
N ALA A 93 8.75 17.48 36.94
CA ALA A 93 8.51 17.32 38.39
C ALA A 93 8.93 15.95 38.95
N SER A 94 9.13 14.92 38.11
CA SER A 94 9.58 13.58 38.54
C SER A 94 11.11 13.42 38.58
N GLU A 95 11.87 14.41 38.13
CA GLU A 95 13.29 14.61 38.47
C GLU A 95 13.49 15.35 39.79
N ALA A 96 12.57 15.25 40.73
CA ALA A 96 12.81 15.60 42.10
C ALA A 96 13.99 14.74 42.59
N ARG A 97 15.18 15.34 42.65
CA ARG A 97 16.40 14.73 43.15
C ARG A 97 16.04 14.06 44.48
N ARG A 98 16.12 12.72 44.51
CA ARG A 98 15.85 11.99 45.74
C ARG A 98 16.97 12.29 46.71
N TYR A 99 16.72 13.19 47.65
CA TYR A 99 17.63 13.46 48.74
C TYR A 99 17.60 12.25 49.68
N SER A 100 18.78 11.66 49.92
CA SER A 100 18.92 10.42 50.71
C SER A 100 19.77 10.66 51.98
N GLY A 101 20.12 11.89 52.27
CA GLY A 101 20.94 12.27 53.41
C GLY A 101 20.22 12.09 54.74
N ARG A 102 21.00 11.97 55.86
CA ARG A 102 20.45 12.00 57.22
C ARG A 102 19.72 13.32 57.45
N PRO A 103 18.57 13.34 58.11
CA PRO A 103 17.88 14.58 58.48
C PRO A 103 18.69 15.35 59.52
N VAL A 104 18.91 16.63 59.24
CA VAL A 104 19.65 17.56 60.11
C VAL A 104 18.79 18.77 60.48
N THR A 105 19.09 19.36 61.63
CA THR A 105 18.43 20.59 62.11
C THR A 105 19.46 21.65 62.28
N PHE A 106 19.41 22.70 61.48
CA PHE A 106 20.33 23.81 61.53
C PHE A 106 19.59 25.13 61.78
N ASN A 107 20.19 25.97 62.67
CA ASN A 107 19.71 27.32 62.90
C ASN A 107 20.91 28.26 62.78
N PHE A 108 21.09 28.87 61.64
CA PHE A 108 22.18 29.80 61.36
C PHE A 108 21.67 31.24 61.39
N GLN A 109 22.31 32.09 62.17
CA GLN A 109 22.05 33.52 62.21
C GLN A 109 23.37 34.25 61.96
N ASP A 110 23.46 34.88 60.77
CA ASP A 110 24.65 35.64 60.36
C ASP A 110 25.98 34.85 60.43
N VAL A 111 25.95 33.58 60.02
CA VAL A 111 27.10 32.66 60.03
C VAL A 111 27.81 32.68 58.67
N PRO A 112 29.19 32.78 58.68
CA PRO A 112 29.94 32.70 57.43
C PRO A 112 29.65 31.40 56.64
N VAL A 113 29.42 31.48 55.29
CA VAL A 113 29.12 30.30 54.44
C VAL A 113 30.17 29.20 54.62
N ARG A 114 31.44 29.52 54.76
CA ARG A 114 32.50 28.53 54.95
C ARG A 114 32.30 27.70 56.21
N THR A 115 31.88 28.32 57.33
CA THR A 115 31.58 27.61 58.59
C THR A 115 30.34 26.70 58.41
N VAL A 116 29.33 27.14 57.64
CA VAL A 116 28.17 26.33 57.34
C VAL A 116 28.54 25.11 56.49
N LEU A 117 29.40 25.30 55.49
CA LEU A 117 29.87 24.19 54.60
C LEU A 117 30.72 23.19 55.42
N GLN A 118 31.55 23.68 56.41
CA GLN A 118 32.34 22.82 57.28
C GLN A 118 31.43 21.98 58.21
N LEU A 119 30.35 22.54 58.72
CA LEU A 119 29.43 21.83 59.59
C LEU A 119 28.63 20.77 58.78
N ILE A 120 28.22 21.09 57.52
CA ILE A 120 27.59 20.12 56.63
C ILE A 120 28.56 19.01 56.22
N ALA A 121 29.88 19.32 56.08
CA ALA A 121 30.91 18.33 55.82
C ALA A 121 31.05 17.31 56.94
N GLU A 122 31.06 17.80 58.23
CA GLU A 122 31.11 16.94 59.43
C GLU A 122 29.87 16.01 59.49
N GLU A 123 28.67 16.53 59.30
CA GLU A 123 27.44 15.75 59.36
C GLU A 123 27.26 14.76 58.17
N SER A 124 27.77 15.10 56.99
CA SER A 124 27.67 14.28 55.80
C SER A 124 28.82 13.29 55.61
N ASN A 125 29.88 13.44 56.41
CA ASN A 125 31.15 12.70 56.26
C ASN A 125 31.77 12.84 54.85
N LEU A 126 31.59 14.03 54.23
CA LEU A 126 32.15 14.38 52.93
C LEU A 126 33.29 15.37 53.07
N ASN A 127 34.30 15.24 52.22
CA ASN A 127 35.36 16.24 52.12
C ASN A 127 34.85 17.40 51.25
N ILE A 128 34.53 18.55 51.88
CA ILE A 128 34.10 19.75 51.16
C ILE A 128 35.24 20.75 51.14
N VAL A 129 35.61 21.21 49.95
CA VAL A 129 36.58 22.24 49.69
C VAL A 129 35.92 23.47 49.12
N ALA A 130 35.95 24.59 49.77
CA ALA A 130 35.40 25.85 49.27
C ALA A 130 36.51 26.69 48.62
N SER A 131 36.24 27.26 47.46
CA SER A 131 37.10 28.22 46.76
C SER A 131 37.30 29.46 47.62
N ASP A 132 38.46 30.17 47.50
CA ASP A 132 38.75 31.40 48.24
C ASP A 132 37.78 32.54 47.91
N THR A 133 37.09 32.46 46.79
CA THR A 133 36.07 33.42 46.35
C THR A 133 34.72 33.25 47.07
N VAL A 134 34.52 32.15 47.83
CA VAL A 134 33.28 31.91 48.59
C VAL A 134 33.26 32.82 49.85
N GLN A 135 32.45 33.87 49.79
CA GLN A 135 32.29 34.86 50.86
C GLN A 135 30.83 35.15 51.20
N GLY A 136 30.58 35.75 52.37
CA GLY A 136 29.24 36.18 52.79
C GLY A 136 28.66 35.32 53.91
N ASN A 137 27.63 35.85 54.57
CA ASN A 137 26.98 35.23 55.71
C ASN A 137 25.62 34.68 55.33
N VAL A 138 25.19 33.60 55.98
CA VAL A 138 23.92 32.96 55.76
C VAL A 138 23.08 32.99 57.02
N THR A 139 21.81 33.41 56.85
CA THR A 139 20.79 33.31 57.88
C THR A 139 19.70 32.37 57.36
N LEU A 140 19.61 31.17 57.93
CA LEU A 140 18.58 30.20 57.54
C LEU A 140 18.30 29.28 58.74
N ARG A 141 17.04 28.80 58.76
CA ARG A 141 16.61 27.83 59.77
C ARG A 141 16.03 26.62 58.99
N LEU A 142 16.65 25.46 59.15
CA LEU A 142 16.23 24.18 58.60
C LEU A 142 15.94 23.22 59.74
N VAL A 143 14.77 22.56 59.70
CA VAL A 143 14.37 21.62 60.75
C VAL A 143 14.00 20.30 60.06
N ASN A 144 14.71 19.23 60.45
CA ASN A 144 14.47 17.89 59.92
C ASN A 144 14.56 17.79 58.37
N VAL A 145 15.60 18.42 57.78
CA VAL A 145 15.86 18.42 56.32
C VAL A 145 17.07 17.53 56.04
N PRO A 146 17.07 16.70 55.00
CA PRO A 146 18.23 15.93 54.58
C PRO A 146 19.43 16.85 54.35
N TRP A 147 20.65 16.46 54.78
CA TRP A 147 21.85 17.30 54.67
C TRP A 147 22.17 17.66 53.20
N ASP A 148 21.90 16.76 52.23
CA ASP A 148 22.11 17.00 50.82
C ASP A 148 21.16 18.08 50.27
N GLN A 149 19.92 18.14 50.77
CA GLN A 149 18.97 19.20 50.46
C GLN A 149 19.39 20.52 51.17
N ALA A 150 19.86 20.44 52.42
CA ALA A 150 20.36 21.60 53.14
C ALA A 150 21.55 22.23 52.42
N LEU A 151 22.50 21.43 51.95
CA LEU A 151 23.61 21.87 51.12
C LEU A 151 23.15 22.59 49.86
N ASP A 152 22.23 21.99 49.10
CA ASP A 152 21.70 22.59 47.86
C ASP A 152 20.99 23.93 48.11
N ILE A 153 20.29 24.08 49.24
CA ILE A 153 19.63 25.32 49.62
C ILE A 153 20.66 26.41 49.91
N VAL A 154 21.72 26.09 50.70
CA VAL A 154 22.80 27.03 51.04
C VAL A 154 23.55 27.48 49.79
N LEU A 155 23.90 26.53 48.90
CA LEU A 155 24.59 26.84 47.65
C LEU A 155 23.75 27.74 46.75
N ARG A 156 22.48 27.43 46.61
CA ARG A 156 21.54 28.20 45.76
C ARG A 156 21.30 29.61 46.32
N ALA A 157 21.20 29.74 47.65
CA ALA A 157 21.00 31.05 48.32
C ALA A 157 22.15 32.03 48.09
N LYS A 158 23.37 31.52 47.82
CA LYS A 158 24.58 32.32 47.60
C LYS A 158 25.12 32.28 46.18
N GLY A 159 24.38 31.68 45.21
CA GLY A 159 24.84 31.59 43.84
C GLY A 159 26.07 30.71 43.65
N LEU A 160 26.25 29.76 44.56
CA LEU A 160 27.34 28.78 44.54
C LEU A 160 26.85 27.51 43.86
N ASP A 161 27.77 26.74 43.31
CA ASP A 161 27.47 25.40 42.78
C ASP A 161 28.50 24.41 43.32
N LYS A 162 28.19 23.12 43.23
CA LYS A 162 29.05 22.04 43.71
C LYS A 162 29.47 21.12 42.59
N ARG A 163 30.72 20.69 42.62
CA ARG A 163 31.24 19.63 41.75
C ARG A 163 31.84 18.52 42.59
N ARG A 164 31.45 17.29 42.32
CA ARG A 164 32.04 16.13 42.98
C ARG A 164 33.18 15.59 42.13
N ASP A 165 34.36 15.52 42.73
CA ASP A 165 35.52 14.87 42.12
C ASP A 165 36.02 13.76 43.06
N GLY A 166 35.64 12.52 42.74
CA GLY A 166 35.87 11.37 43.60
C GLY A 166 35.21 11.49 44.98
N ALA A 167 36.03 11.56 46.03
CA ALA A 167 35.61 11.68 47.42
C ALA A 167 35.54 13.15 47.91
N VAL A 168 35.85 14.14 47.07
CA VAL A 168 35.88 15.55 47.40
C VAL A 168 34.77 16.29 46.67
N VAL A 169 34.06 17.15 47.37
CA VAL A 169 33.07 18.08 46.80
C VAL A 169 33.68 19.48 46.81
N TRP A 170 33.94 20.00 45.62
CA TRP A 170 34.43 21.36 45.44
C TRP A 170 33.24 22.31 45.27
N VAL A 171 33.26 23.40 46.05
CA VAL A 171 32.23 24.44 46.07
C VAL A 171 32.84 25.76 45.63
N ALA A 172 32.26 26.33 44.56
CA ALA A 172 32.69 27.62 44.00
C ALA A 172 31.48 28.41 43.48
N PRO A 173 31.63 29.74 43.23
CA PRO A 173 30.62 30.51 42.51
C PRO A 173 30.32 29.93 41.12
N GLN A 174 29.04 29.92 40.72
CA GLN A 174 28.61 29.38 39.40
C GLN A 174 29.47 29.84 38.21
N PRO A 175 29.82 31.15 38.06
CA PRO A 175 30.65 31.60 36.94
C PRO A 175 32.07 31.05 36.96
N GLU A 176 32.66 30.81 38.15
CA GLU A 176 33.99 30.23 38.29
C GLU A 176 34.00 28.76 37.91
N LEU A 177 32.96 28.01 38.31
CA LEU A 177 32.80 26.60 37.97
C LEU A 177 32.55 26.42 36.49
N ALA A 178 31.67 27.25 35.88
CA ALA A 178 31.41 27.24 34.45
C ALA A 178 32.67 27.55 33.64
N LYS A 179 33.48 28.54 34.07
CA LYS A 179 34.73 28.85 33.41
C LYS A 179 35.74 27.70 33.52
N PHE A 180 35.86 27.07 34.68
CA PHE A 180 36.73 25.91 34.87
C PHE A 180 36.33 24.73 33.98
N GLU A 181 35.02 24.49 33.84
CA GLU A 181 34.52 23.45 32.92
C GLU A 181 34.82 23.80 31.47
N GLN A 182 34.65 25.05 31.09
CA GLN A 182 34.98 25.52 29.75
C GLN A 182 36.50 25.41 29.50
N ASP A 183 37.35 25.88 30.41
CA ASP A 183 38.82 25.78 30.29
C ASP A 183 39.27 24.32 30.19
N LYS A 184 38.63 23.40 30.93
CA LYS A 184 38.92 21.96 30.89
C LYS A 184 38.51 21.35 29.56
N GLU A 185 37.33 21.73 29.02
CA GLU A 185 36.86 21.27 27.74
C GLU A 185 37.71 21.82 26.59
N ASP A 186 38.08 23.12 26.68
CA ASP A 186 38.97 23.74 25.70
C ASP A 186 40.38 23.11 25.73
N ALA A 187 40.88 22.76 26.91
CA ALA A 187 42.14 22.02 27.05
C ALA A 187 42.02 20.60 26.44
N ARG A 188 40.89 19.91 26.63
CA ARG A 188 40.64 18.61 26.02
C ARG A 188 40.61 18.71 24.50
N ILE A 189 39.88 19.69 23.98
CA ILE A 189 39.81 19.95 22.53
C ILE A 189 41.19 20.32 21.96
N ALA A 190 41.98 21.12 22.71
CA ALA A 190 43.32 21.47 22.29
C ALA A 190 44.28 20.27 22.26
N ILE A 191 44.14 19.31 23.17
CA ILE A 191 44.89 18.06 23.18
C ILE A 191 44.45 17.20 21.98
N GLU A 192 43.14 17.00 21.78
CA GLU A 192 42.60 16.26 20.64
C GLU A 192 43.03 16.87 19.28
N ASN A 193 43.11 18.21 19.22
CA ASN A 193 43.59 18.90 18.01
C ASN A 193 45.12 18.78 17.79
N ARG A 194 45.89 18.34 18.75
CA ARG A 194 47.34 18.10 18.64
C ARG A 194 47.69 16.64 18.40
N GLU A 195 46.71 15.72 18.56
CA GLU A 195 46.94 14.31 18.25
C GLU A 195 47.32 14.14 16.79
N ASP A 196 48.20 13.16 16.53
CA ASP A 196 48.64 12.82 15.20
C ASP A 196 47.47 12.21 14.40
N MET A 197 47.36 12.62 13.15
CA MET A 197 46.33 12.08 12.23
C MET A 197 46.76 10.73 11.72
N VAL A 198 45.85 9.75 11.78
CA VAL A 198 46.01 8.42 11.21
C VAL A 198 45.11 8.29 10.00
N THR A 199 45.65 7.71 8.92
CA THR A 199 44.88 7.40 7.74
C THR A 199 44.58 5.90 7.71
N ASP A 200 43.31 5.55 7.65
CA ASP A 200 42.81 4.17 7.54
C ASP A 200 42.03 3.98 6.23
N TYR A 201 42.12 2.78 5.68
CA TYR A 201 41.45 2.39 4.45
C TYR A 201 40.43 1.30 4.78
N VAL A 202 39.17 1.60 4.54
CA VAL A 202 38.06 0.68 4.79
C VAL A 202 37.48 0.24 3.45
N GLN A 203 37.54 -1.05 3.17
CA GLN A 203 36.91 -1.64 2.00
C GLN A 203 35.42 -1.87 2.26
N ILE A 204 34.57 -1.44 1.33
CA ILE A 204 33.12 -1.61 1.38
C ILE A 204 32.75 -2.79 0.50
N ASN A 205 31.95 -3.72 1.05
CA ASN A 205 31.62 -4.98 0.39
C ASN A 205 30.18 -4.99 -0.18
N TYR A 206 29.22 -4.45 0.54
CA TYR A 206 27.79 -4.57 0.21
C TYR A 206 27.16 -3.27 -0.26
N HIS A 207 27.77 -2.13 0.06
CA HIS A 207 27.31 -0.80 -0.34
C HIS A 207 28.29 -0.14 -1.29
N SER A 208 27.88 0.98 -1.89
CA SER A 208 28.79 1.84 -2.64
C SER A 208 29.51 2.79 -1.69
N ALA A 209 30.84 2.89 -1.79
CA ALA A 209 31.63 3.85 -1.02
C ALA A 209 31.14 5.29 -1.26
N ALA A 210 30.76 5.64 -2.48
CA ALA A 210 30.19 6.95 -2.80
C ALA A 210 28.84 7.22 -2.08
N ALA A 211 27.97 6.21 -1.94
CA ALA A 211 26.70 6.36 -1.24
C ALA A 211 26.91 6.56 0.26
N ILE A 212 27.84 5.80 0.87
CA ILE A 212 28.19 5.96 2.30
C ILE A 212 28.85 7.32 2.53
N PHE A 213 29.77 7.72 1.65
CA PHE A 213 30.40 9.04 1.70
C PHE A 213 29.36 10.16 1.67
N LYS A 214 28.41 10.09 0.74
CA LYS A 214 27.32 11.06 0.62
C LYS A 214 26.44 11.10 1.87
N ALA A 215 26.02 9.94 2.38
CA ALA A 215 25.20 9.86 3.61
C ALA A 215 25.92 10.46 4.82
N LEU A 216 27.22 10.19 5.00
CA LEU A 216 28.01 10.73 6.11
C LEU A 216 28.30 12.23 5.98
N THR A 217 28.41 12.75 4.75
CA THR A 217 28.62 14.18 4.49
C THR A 217 27.32 14.98 4.52
N GLU A 218 26.18 14.41 4.07
CA GLU A 218 24.88 15.06 4.12
C GLU A 218 24.27 15.08 5.54
N ALA A 219 24.58 14.10 6.39
CA ALA A 219 24.25 14.14 7.81
C ALA A 219 24.82 15.38 8.53
N LYS A 220 25.83 16.03 7.94
CA LYS A 220 26.38 17.31 8.35
C LYS A 220 25.44 18.51 8.12
N GLY A 221 24.46 18.37 7.20
CA GLY A 221 23.55 19.46 6.78
C GLY A 221 22.22 19.54 7.52
N ILE A 222 21.85 18.53 8.32
CA ILE A 222 20.50 18.45 8.93
C ILE A 222 20.34 19.41 10.13
N GLY A 223 21.45 19.95 10.68
CA GLY A 223 21.41 20.91 11.80
C GLY A 223 21.19 22.39 11.43
N ASN A 224 21.21 22.77 10.14
CA ASN A 224 21.24 24.20 9.76
C ASN A 224 20.23 24.61 8.68
N GLN A 225 19.04 24.03 8.67
CA GLN A 225 17.93 24.52 7.83
C GLN A 225 16.87 25.23 8.68
N GLY A 226 17.28 26.34 9.30
CA GLY A 226 16.38 27.20 10.05
C GLY A 226 16.98 28.57 10.27
N SER A 227 16.51 29.54 9.49
CA SER A 227 16.65 30.99 9.64
C SER A 227 17.68 31.68 8.75
N GLY A 228 17.16 32.32 7.71
CA GLY A 228 17.86 33.40 7.01
C GLY A 228 18.10 34.57 7.95
N GLY A 229 19.31 35.10 7.99
CA GLY A 229 19.64 36.32 8.73
C GLY A 229 21.15 36.42 8.90
N GLY A 230 21.76 37.37 8.19
CA GLY A 230 23.20 37.62 8.20
C GLY A 230 23.77 37.94 9.57
N GLY A 231 24.97 37.51 9.79
CA GLY A 231 25.76 37.85 10.96
C GLY A 231 26.99 36.96 11.01
N GLY A 232 28.17 37.50 10.61
CA GLY A 232 29.44 36.83 10.75
C GLY A 232 29.72 36.49 12.22
N GLY A 233 29.66 35.23 12.55
CA GLY A 233 30.06 34.64 13.79
C GLY A 233 30.72 33.32 13.47
N ASN A 234 31.95 33.20 13.94
CA ASN A 234 32.85 32.05 13.87
C ASN A 234 32.19 30.80 14.51
N SER A 235 31.26 30.16 13.83
CA SER A 235 30.77 28.86 14.26
C SER A 235 31.76 27.77 13.81
N GLN A 236 32.89 27.76 14.48
CA GLN A 236 33.68 26.56 14.68
C GLN A 236 32.79 25.58 15.45
N ASN A 237 32.54 24.44 14.85
CA ASN A 237 32.02 23.22 15.42
C ASN A 237 30.54 22.95 15.24
N GLU A 238 30.32 22.15 14.27
CA GLU A 238 29.74 20.81 14.51
C GLU A 238 30.00 19.99 13.28
N ASN A 239 31.19 19.48 13.18
CA ASN A 239 31.64 18.58 12.12
C ASN A 239 31.13 17.18 12.39
N GLY A 240 29.82 16.95 12.35
CA GLY A 240 29.22 15.62 12.30
C GLY A 240 30.06 14.52 13.00
N PHE A 241 30.41 13.48 12.25
CA PHE A 241 31.18 12.33 12.77
C PHE A 241 32.71 12.54 12.73
N LEU A 242 33.23 13.49 11.96
CA LEU A 242 34.66 13.76 11.82
C LEU A 242 35.12 14.93 12.71
N SER A 243 36.43 14.96 13.05
CA SER A 243 37.04 16.13 13.66
C SER A 243 37.11 17.32 12.70
N PRO A 244 37.38 18.56 13.17
CA PRO A 244 37.54 19.72 12.29
C PRO A 244 38.66 19.56 11.24
N ARG A 245 39.65 18.71 11.52
CA ARG A 245 40.76 18.37 10.63
C ARG A 245 40.54 17.10 9.82
N GLY A 246 39.49 16.31 10.17
CA GLY A 246 39.20 15.02 9.54
C GLY A 246 38.83 15.14 8.08
N ARG A 247 39.31 14.21 7.29
CA ARG A 247 39.04 14.10 5.86
C ARG A 247 38.52 12.70 5.53
N LEU A 248 37.44 12.66 4.76
CA LEU A 248 36.87 11.44 4.20
C LEU A 248 36.95 11.53 2.67
N VAL A 249 37.39 10.47 2.02
CA VAL A 249 37.46 10.38 0.55
C VAL A 249 36.95 9.02 0.12
N ALA A 250 36.07 8.98 -0.88
CA ALA A 250 35.59 7.74 -1.47
C ALA A 250 36.30 7.51 -2.82
N ASP A 251 36.86 6.32 -3.00
CA ASP A 251 37.34 5.83 -4.31
C ASP A 251 36.26 4.89 -4.89
N GLU A 252 35.56 5.38 -5.91
CA GLU A 252 34.50 4.61 -6.57
C GLU A 252 35.02 3.40 -7.34
N ARG A 253 36.27 3.47 -7.84
CA ARG A 253 36.86 2.41 -8.66
C ARG A 253 37.21 1.17 -7.83
N THR A 254 37.72 1.37 -6.62
CA THR A 254 38.12 0.29 -5.71
C THR A 254 37.08 0.01 -4.64
N ASN A 255 36.00 0.80 -4.58
CA ASN A 255 34.96 0.77 -3.55
C ASN A 255 35.53 0.86 -2.12
N MET A 256 36.48 1.76 -1.93
CA MET A 256 37.18 1.98 -0.65
C MET A 256 36.89 3.38 -0.11
N LEU A 257 36.78 3.47 1.21
CA LEU A 257 36.75 4.74 1.94
C LEU A 257 38.10 4.97 2.61
N MET A 258 38.72 6.10 2.34
CA MET A 258 39.89 6.57 3.03
C MET A 258 39.47 7.57 4.10
N ILE A 259 39.78 7.28 5.35
CA ILE A 259 39.46 8.08 6.52
C ILE A 259 40.78 8.58 7.10
N SER A 260 40.95 9.89 7.18
CA SER A 260 42.12 10.50 7.80
C SER A 260 41.65 11.40 8.93
N ASP A 261 41.84 10.95 10.16
CA ASP A 261 41.38 11.64 11.38
C ASP A 261 42.18 11.17 12.61
N ILE A 262 41.83 11.68 13.80
CA ILE A 262 42.40 11.21 15.07
C ILE A 262 42.02 9.74 15.32
N PRO A 263 42.89 8.94 15.98
CA PRO A 263 42.70 7.49 16.13
C PRO A 263 41.33 7.09 16.70
N LYS A 264 40.85 7.86 17.68
CA LYS A 264 39.56 7.63 18.32
C LYS A 264 38.39 7.79 17.36
N LYS A 265 38.42 8.82 16.51
CA LYS A 265 37.38 9.08 15.49
C LYS A 265 37.42 8.06 14.40
N VAL A 266 38.60 7.66 13.94
CA VAL A 266 38.79 6.59 12.94
C VAL A 266 38.17 5.28 13.44
N ALA A 267 38.40 4.90 14.69
CA ALA A 267 37.83 3.69 15.28
C ALA A 267 36.28 3.76 15.32
N GLN A 268 35.73 4.90 15.74
CA GLN A 268 34.26 5.12 15.76
C GLN A 268 33.67 5.05 14.35
N MET A 269 34.32 5.66 13.36
CA MET A 269 33.90 5.60 11.96
C MET A 269 33.94 4.19 11.40
N ARG A 270 34.97 3.43 11.72
CA ARG A 270 35.09 2.02 11.32
C ARG A 270 33.96 1.17 11.87
N GLU A 271 33.64 1.36 13.13
CA GLU A 271 32.50 0.68 13.78
C GLU A 271 31.17 1.05 13.10
N LEU A 272 30.94 2.35 12.85
CA LEU A 272 29.75 2.84 12.16
C LEU A 272 29.63 2.27 10.75
N ILE A 273 30.73 2.27 9.99
CA ILE A 273 30.77 1.69 8.62
C ILE A 273 30.45 0.19 8.68
N SER A 274 31.01 -0.56 9.65
CA SER A 274 30.74 -1.99 9.79
C SER A 274 29.28 -2.31 10.14
N MET A 275 28.57 -1.38 10.80
CA MET A 275 27.13 -1.50 11.08
C MET A 275 26.29 -1.23 9.82
N ILE A 276 26.75 -0.35 8.94
CA ILE A 276 26.05 0.02 7.70
C ILE A 276 26.33 -1.01 6.59
N ASP A 277 27.58 -1.44 6.43
CA ASP A 277 28.01 -2.36 5.37
C ASP A 277 27.64 -3.82 5.70
N ARG A 278 26.34 -4.10 5.67
CA ARG A 278 25.78 -5.45 5.88
C ARG A 278 25.13 -5.97 4.61
N PRO A 279 25.17 -7.29 4.41
CA PRO A 279 24.45 -7.89 3.29
C PRO A 279 22.95 -7.60 3.42
N VAL A 280 22.34 -7.20 2.31
CA VAL A 280 20.89 -6.98 2.23
C VAL A 280 20.20 -8.26 1.77
N ASP A 281 19.14 -8.64 2.45
CA ASP A 281 18.33 -9.77 2.06
C ASP A 281 17.65 -9.50 0.71
N GLN A 282 17.41 -10.58 -0.03
CA GLN A 282 16.73 -10.54 -1.31
C GLN A 282 15.32 -11.12 -1.16
N VAL A 283 14.43 -10.72 -2.05
CA VAL A 283 13.07 -11.26 -2.11
C VAL A 283 12.84 -11.81 -3.50
N LEU A 284 12.43 -13.07 -3.58
CA LEU A 284 11.84 -13.66 -4.77
C LEU A 284 10.36 -13.30 -4.77
N ILE A 285 9.90 -12.66 -5.82
CA ILE A 285 8.51 -12.29 -6.01
C ILE A 285 7.95 -13.07 -7.19
N GLU A 286 6.89 -13.85 -6.94
CA GLU A 286 6.16 -14.56 -7.95
C GLU A 286 4.78 -13.93 -8.14
N GLY A 287 4.51 -13.40 -9.33
CA GLY A 287 3.18 -12.98 -9.74
C GLY A 287 2.48 -14.13 -10.47
N ARG A 288 1.19 -14.31 -10.24
CA ARG A 288 0.35 -15.20 -11.05
C ARG A 288 -0.88 -14.44 -11.51
N ILE A 289 -1.02 -14.34 -12.82
CA ILE A 289 -2.14 -13.69 -13.48
C ILE A 289 -2.94 -14.79 -14.15
N VAL A 290 -4.19 -14.94 -13.75
CA VAL A 290 -5.14 -15.91 -14.31
C VAL A 290 -6.25 -15.14 -15.00
N ILE A 291 -6.46 -15.44 -16.28
CA ILE A 291 -7.56 -14.92 -17.09
C ILE A 291 -8.38 -16.12 -17.54
N ALA A 292 -9.63 -16.19 -17.12
CA ALA A 292 -10.58 -17.21 -17.54
C ALA A 292 -11.70 -16.56 -18.34
N SER A 293 -12.08 -17.18 -19.46
CA SER A 293 -13.21 -16.77 -20.29
C SER A 293 -14.14 -17.96 -20.53
N ASP A 294 -15.44 -17.71 -20.46
CA ASP A 294 -16.49 -18.69 -20.76
C ASP A 294 -17.54 -18.00 -21.62
N THR A 295 -17.64 -18.44 -22.88
CA THR A 295 -18.58 -17.90 -23.86
C THR A 295 -19.60 -18.96 -24.21
N PHE A 296 -20.86 -18.57 -24.22
CA PHE A 296 -21.99 -19.40 -24.61
C PHE A 296 -22.88 -18.61 -25.57
N ALA A 297 -23.11 -19.14 -26.74
CA ALA A 297 -24.03 -18.58 -27.70
C ALA A 297 -25.04 -19.64 -28.17
N ARG A 298 -26.31 -19.28 -28.24
CA ARG A 298 -27.38 -20.14 -28.77
C ARG A 298 -28.34 -19.32 -29.60
N ASP A 299 -28.47 -19.72 -30.84
CA ASP A 299 -29.39 -19.10 -31.80
C ASP A 299 -30.37 -20.14 -32.35
N LEU A 300 -31.63 -19.77 -32.39
CA LEU A 300 -32.70 -20.53 -33.01
C LEU A 300 -33.40 -19.62 -34.01
N GLY A 301 -33.48 -20.06 -35.24
CA GLY A 301 -34.10 -19.28 -36.30
C GLY A 301 -35.00 -20.10 -37.20
N ALA A 302 -35.87 -19.44 -37.92
CA ALA A 302 -36.73 -20.05 -38.92
C ALA A 302 -36.81 -19.18 -40.18
N ARG A 303 -36.87 -19.85 -41.30
CA ARG A 303 -37.20 -19.24 -42.60
C ARG A 303 -38.45 -19.91 -43.10
N PHE A 304 -39.41 -19.12 -43.51
CA PHE A 304 -40.67 -19.63 -44.01
C PHE A 304 -41.10 -18.84 -45.23
N GLY A 305 -41.48 -19.54 -46.29
CA GLY A 305 -41.98 -18.97 -47.54
C GLY A 305 -43.20 -19.71 -48.09
N ILE A 306 -44.19 -18.96 -48.44
CA ILE A 306 -45.31 -19.46 -49.24
C ILE A 306 -45.36 -18.63 -50.50
N GLN A 307 -45.34 -19.30 -51.63
CA GLN A 307 -45.55 -18.69 -52.93
C GLN A 307 -46.71 -19.38 -53.61
N GLY A 308 -47.53 -18.63 -54.24
CA GLY A 308 -48.69 -19.17 -55.00
C GLY A 308 -49.07 -18.21 -56.10
N ARG A 309 -49.73 -18.83 -57.15
CA ARG A 309 -50.26 -18.05 -58.23
C ARG A 309 -51.59 -18.66 -58.67
N ARG A 310 -52.46 -17.80 -59.09
CA ARG A 310 -53.74 -18.17 -59.68
C ARG A 310 -53.98 -17.35 -60.97
N PHE A 311 -54.32 -18.03 -62.03
CA PHE A 311 -54.64 -17.38 -63.26
C PHE A 311 -56.15 -17.52 -63.50
N GLY A 312 -56.80 -16.49 -63.99
CA GLY A 312 -58.21 -16.38 -64.32
C GLY A 312 -58.47 -14.97 -64.85
N ASP A 313 -59.69 -14.43 -64.71
CA ASP A 313 -60.02 -13.08 -65.15
C ASP A 313 -59.12 -12.00 -64.49
N ARG A 314 -58.54 -12.33 -63.34
CA ARG A 314 -57.53 -11.54 -62.69
C ARG A 314 -56.38 -12.43 -62.20
N SER A 315 -55.17 -12.20 -62.70
CA SER A 315 -53.97 -12.90 -62.26
C SER A 315 -53.56 -12.46 -60.90
N GLN A 316 -53.35 -13.39 -60.01
CA GLN A 316 -52.96 -13.14 -58.61
C GLN A 316 -51.70 -13.93 -58.25
N GLY A 317 -50.79 -13.31 -57.54
CA GLY A 317 -49.59 -13.94 -56.97
C GLY A 317 -49.43 -13.58 -55.46
N ILE A 318 -49.04 -14.56 -54.67
CA ILE A 318 -48.70 -14.41 -53.28
C ILE A 318 -47.23 -14.84 -53.06
N GLY A 319 -46.45 -14.08 -52.33
CA GLY A 319 -45.04 -14.41 -52.04
C GLY A 319 -44.40 -13.38 -51.19
N GLY A 320 -43.14 -13.62 -50.78
CA GLY A 320 -42.39 -12.81 -49.80
C GLY A 320 -41.74 -11.54 -50.37
N SER A 321 -41.74 -11.33 -51.68
CA SER A 321 -41.20 -10.12 -52.30
C SER A 321 -42.08 -9.64 -53.49
N LEU A 322 -42.16 -8.33 -53.68
CA LEU A 322 -42.93 -7.69 -54.70
C LEU A 322 -42.40 -8.04 -56.08
N GLY A 323 -41.08 -8.09 -56.28
CA GLY A 323 -40.45 -8.45 -57.56
C GLY A 323 -40.66 -9.91 -57.92
N GLY A 324 -40.62 -10.82 -56.94
CA GLY A 324 -40.95 -12.25 -57.16
C GLY A 324 -42.41 -12.45 -57.55
N ASN A 325 -43.32 -11.71 -56.91
CA ASN A 325 -44.75 -11.75 -57.25
C ASN A 325 -45.06 -11.23 -58.68
N ALA A 326 -44.43 -10.11 -59.07
CA ALA A 326 -44.60 -9.58 -60.44
C ALA A 326 -44.18 -10.60 -61.50
N GLY A 327 -43.01 -11.26 -61.30
CA GLY A 327 -42.55 -12.32 -62.21
C GLY A 327 -43.49 -13.56 -62.28
N ASN A 328 -44.10 -13.90 -61.15
CA ASN A 328 -45.02 -15.02 -61.04
C ASN A 328 -46.38 -14.75 -61.74
N VAL A 329 -46.82 -13.49 -61.74
CA VAL A 329 -48.10 -13.07 -62.32
C VAL A 329 -48.00 -12.80 -63.81
N THR A 330 -46.87 -12.31 -64.31
CA THR A 330 -46.67 -11.91 -65.69
C THR A 330 -46.33 -13.09 -66.63
N ASN A 331 -45.83 -14.20 -66.17
CA ASN A 331 -45.44 -15.35 -66.99
C ASN A 331 -46.03 -16.66 -66.45
N PRO A 332 -47.20 -17.10 -67.00
CA PRO A 332 -47.86 -18.31 -66.54
C PRO A 332 -47.11 -19.60 -66.89
N ALA A 333 -46.22 -19.59 -67.88
CA ALA A 333 -45.42 -20.75 -68.24
C ALA A 333 -44.19 -20.99 -67.41
N ARG A 334 -43.80 -20.02 -66.59
CA ARG A 334 -42.62 -20.13 -65.70
C ARG A 334 -42.95 -21.00 -64.50
N PRO A 335 -42.12 -22.00 -64.15
CA PRO A 335 -42.30 -22.75 -62.93
C PRO A 335 -42.13 -21.84 -61.72
N ILE A 336 -42.86 -22.10 -60.63
CA ILE A 336 -42.63 -21.42 -59.33
C ILE A 336 -41.30 -21.93 -58.81
N THR A 337 -40.36 -20.99 -58.60
CA THR A 337 -39.03 -21.32 -58.02
C THR A 337 -39.06 -21.08 -56.52
N PRO A 338 -38.65 -22.06 -55.74
CA PRO A 338 -38.44 -21.84 -54.27
C PRO A 338 -37.48 -20.71 -54.01
N GLY A 339 -37.64 -19.98 -52.89
CA GLY A 339 -36.64 -19.02 -52.40
C GLY A 339 -37.13 -17.60 -52.13
N ALA A 340 -38.39 -17.24 -52.45
CA ALA A 340 -38.98 -16.00 -52.02
C ALA A 340 -39.61 -16.19 -50.63
N LEU A 341 -38.82 -15.89 -49.59
CA LEU A 341 -39.22 -16.11 -48.21
C LEU A 341 -40.10 -14.97 -47.67
N ASN A 342 -41.21 -15.31 -47.01
CA ASN A 342 -42.07 -14.36 -46.31
C ASN A 342 -41.50 -14.01 -44.91
N VAL A 343 -40.80 -14.97 -44.34
CA VAL A 343 -40.06 -14.81 -43.07
C VAL A 343 -38.64 -15.26 -43.32
N ASN A 344 -37.66 -14.40 -43.04
CA ASN A 344 -36.24 -14.69 -43.19
C ASN A 344 -35.51 -14.33 -41.91
N LEU A 345 -35.55 -15.23 -40.95
CA LEU A 345 -35.00 -15.07 -39.62
C LEU A 345 -34.05 -16.25 -39.30
N PRO A 346 -32.91 -16.42 -40.01
CA PRO A 346 -32.01 -17.54 -39.77
C PRO A 346 -31.25 -17.38 -38.44
N ALA A 347 -30.79 -18.49 -37.88
CA ALA A 347 -29.81 -18.47 -36.80
C ALA A 347 -28.45 -17.92 -37.28
N GLY A 348 -27.56 -17.45 -36.39
CA GLY A 348 -26.20 -17.04 -36.72
C GLY A 348 -25.91 -15.53 -36.60
N ASN A 349 -26.57 -14.78 -35.72
CA ASN A 349 -26.31 -13.35 -35.55
C ASN A 349 -25.24 -13.04 -34.50
N PHE A 350 -24.87 -14.02 -33.66
CA PHE A 350 -23.90 -13.78 -32.56
C PHE A 350 -22.50 -14.32 -32.89
N THR A 351 -22.40 -15.23 -33.85
CA THR A 351 -21.13 -15.82 -34.27
C THR A 351 -21.12 -16.04 -35.78
N ASP A 352 -19.95 -16.05 -36.39
CA ASP A 352 -19.78 -16.42 -37.81
C ASP A 352 -19.82 -17.94 -38.04
N SER A 353 -20.15 -18.71 -37.01
CA SER A 353 -20.21 -20.16 -37.08
C SER A 353 -21.43 -20.63 -37.86
N PRO A 354 -21.29 -21.65 -38.70
CA PRO A 354 -22.39 -22.16 -39.51
C PRO A 354 -23.44 -22.82 -38.61
N ALA A 355 -24.71 -22.43 -38.83
CA ALA A 355 -25.85 -23.06 -38.17
C ALA A 355 -26.24 -24.36 -38.86
N GLY A 356 -26.60 -25.37 -38.05
CA GLY A 356 -27.30 -26.54 -38.58
C GLY A 356 -28.70 -26.16 -39.06
N ALA A 357 -29.08 -26.59 -40.22
CA ALA A 357 -30.41 -26.31 -40.77
C ALA A 357 -31.12 -27.58 -41.26
N LEU A 358 -32.43 -27.61 -41.03
CA LEU A 358 -33.32 -28.59 -41.62
C LEU A 358 -34.28 -27.85 -42.54
N ALA A 359 -34.18 -28.13 -43.84
CA ALA A 359 -35.01 -27.50 -44.85
C ALA A 359 -36.03 -28.50 -45.42
N TYR A 360 -37.24 -28.03 -45.58
CA TYR A 360 -38.32 -28.76 -46.22
C TYR A 360 -38.99 -27.87 -47.26
N THR A 361 -39.06 -28.37 -48.50
CA THR A 361 -39.73 -27.69 -49.62
C THR A 361 -40.82 -28.57 -50.16
N LEU A 362 -42.06 -28.06 -50.25
CA LEU A 362 -43.19 -28.67 -50.90
C LEU A 362 -43.52 -27.86 -52.12
N LEU A 363 -43.34 -28.49 -53.31
CA LEU A 363 -43.64 -27.89 -54.61
C LEU A 363 -44.92 -28.47 -55.18
N GLY A 364 -45.98 -27.67 -55.29
CA GLY A 364 -47.22 -27.97 -55.94
C GLY A 364 -47.29 -27.33 -57.34
N ARG A 365 -48.32 -27.64 -58.13
CA ARG A 365 -48.49 -27.13 -59.48
C ARG A 365 -48.59 -25.58 -59.52
N ASN A 366 -49.26 -25.01 -58.55
CA ASN A 366 -49.51 -23.56 -58.44
C ASN A 366 -49.02 -22.93 -57.13
N PHE A 367 -48.31 -23.65 -56.29
CA PHE A 367 -47.79 -23.15 -55.02
C PHE A 367 -46.47 -23.81 -54.67
N SER A 368 -45.69 -23.13 -53.90
CA SER A 368 -44.51 -23.64 -53.21
C SER A 368 -44.58 -23.24 -51.75
N ILE A 369 -44.19 -24.14 -50.83
CA ILE A 369 -44.04 -23.92 -49.43
C ILE A 369 -42.58 -24.29 -49.07
N ASP A 370 -41.85 -23.34 -48.57
CA ASP A 370 -40.47 -23.50 -48.10
C ASP A 370 -40.43 -23.30 -46.61
N LEU A 371 -39.86 -24.24 -45.88
CA LEU A 371 -39.63 -24.18 -44.44
C LEU A 371 -38.19 -24.57 -44.15
N GLU A 372 -37.46 -23.72 -43.47
CA GLU A 372 -36.14 -24.02 -42.97
C GLU A 372 -36.09 -23.67 -41.49
N LEU A 373 -35.67 -24.62 -40.69
CA LEU A 373 -35.39 -24.44 -39.27
C LEU A 373 -33.87 -24.47 -39.08
N SER A 374 -33.32 -23.43 -38.50
CA SER A 374 -31.87 -23.33 -38.21
C SER A 374 -31.62 -23.22 -36.72
N ALA A 375 -30.59 -23.91 -36.26
CA ALA A 375 -30.17 -23.88 -34.85
C ALA A 375 -28.65 -23.90 -34.75
N MET A 376 -28.13 -23.14 -33.84
CA MET A 376 -26.71 -23.10 -33.50
C MET A 376 -26.54 -23.03 -31.99
N GLN A 377 -25.59 -23.76 -31.50
CA GLN A 377 -25.09 -23.61 -30.12
C GLN A 377 -23.56 -23.68 -30.15
N GLU A 378 -22.93 -22.74 -29.54
CA GLU A 378 -21.47 -22.63 -29.42
C GLU A 378 -21.10 -22.42 -28.00
N GLU A 379 -20.06 -23.12 -27.52
CA GLU A 379 -19.51 -23.00 -26.21
C GLU A 379 -17.99 -22.87 -26.34
N GLY A 380 -17.43 -21.84 -25.77
CA GLY A 380 -15.99 -21.59 -25.74
C GLY A 380 -15.50 -21.42 -24.28
N ARG A 381 -14.43 -22.11 -23.92
CA ARG A 381 -13.74 -21.91 -22.65
C ARG A 381 -12.28 -21.69 -22.91
N GLY A 382 -11.72 -20.65 -22.29
CA GLY A 382 -10.32 -20.31 -22.37
C GLY A 382 -9.76 -19.99 -20.99
N GLU A 383 -8.53 -20.42 -20.75
CA GLU A 383 -7.78 -20.05 -19.56
C GLU A 383 -6.36 -19.67 -19.97
N VAL A 384 -5.90 -18.53 -19.53
CA VAL A 384 -4.52 -18.04 -19.75
C VAL A 384 -3.89 -17.77 -18.41
N ILE A 385 -2.79 -18.47 -18.12
CA ILE A 385 -2.02 -18.30 -16.89
C ILE A 385 -0.66 -17.74 -17.25
N SER A 386 -0.28 -16.64 -16.60
CA SER A 386 1.03 -15.99 -16.75
C SER A 386 1.69 -15.89 -15.39
N ASN A 387 2.92 -16.41 -15.27
CA ASN A 387 3.67 -16.47 -14.00
C ASN A 387 5.01 -15.74 -14.12
N PRO A 388 5.06 -14.39 -14.08
CA PRO A 388 6.31 -13.65 -14.01
C PRO A 388 6.97 -13.85 -12.64
N ARG A 389 8.31 -14.01 -12.62
CA ARG A 389 9.11 -14.18 -11.41
C ARG A 389 10.31 -13.28 -11.46
N ILE A 390 10.63 -12.64 -10.35
CA ILE A 390 11.81 -11.77 -10.24
C ILE A 390 12.40 -11.85 -8.85
N VAL A 391 13.72 -11.77 -8.77
CA VAL A 391 14.46 -11.60 -7.53
C VAL A 391 15.01 -10.19 -7.48
N THR A 392 14.77 -9.49 -6.40
CA THR A 392 15.33 -8.16 -6.16
C THR A 392 15.76 -7.99 -4.72
N ALA A 393 16.71 -7.09 -4.47
CA ALA A 393 17.16 -6.78 -3.12
C ALA A 393 16.10 -5.95 -2.37
N ASN A 394 16.13 -6.03 -1.04
CA ASN A 394 15.30 -5.22 -0.18
C ASN A 394 15.41 -3.72 -0.53
N GLN A 395 14.26 -3.02 -0.66
CA GLN A 395 14.14 -1.62 -1.04
C GLN A 395 14.69 -1.26 -2.43
N ARG A 396 14.86 -2.26 -3.31
CA ARG A 396 15.25 -2.05 -4.70
C ARG A 396 14.11 -2.42 -5.63
N GLU A 397 13.90 -1.57 -6.62
CA GLU A 397 12.94 -1.83 -7.68
C GLU A 397 13.45 -2.91 -8.63
N GLY A 398 12.62 -3.93 -8.86
CA GLY A 398 12.82 -4.94 -9.88
C GLY A 398 11.75 -4.83 -10.96
N VAL A 399 12.14 -4.98 -12.21
CA VAL A 399 11.23 -4.94 -13.37
C VAL A 399 11.51 -6.12 -14.28
N ILE A 400 10.47 -6.89 -14.60
CA ILE A 400 10.51 -7.91 -15.66
C ILE A 400 9.47 -7.57 -16.71
N ARG A 401 9.89 -7.61 -17.98
CA ARG A 401 9.05 -7.34 -19.15
C ARG A 401 9.17 -8.47 -20.15
N GLN A 402 8.06 -8.87 -20.72
CA GLN A 402 7.99 -9.84 -21.80
C GLN A 402 6.85 -9.46 -22.76
N GLY A 403 7.11 -9.44 -24.03
CA GLY A 403 6.08 -9.10 -25.01
C GLY A 403 6.61 -8.95 -26.42
N ARG A 404 5.85 -8.25 -27.24
CA ARG A 404 6.18 -7.95 -28.63
C ARG A 404 5.79 -6.52 -28.98
N GLU A 405 6.50 -5.97 -29.93
CA GLU A 405 6.16 -4.70 -30.56
C GLU A 405 5.41 -4.96 -31.86
N ILE A 406 4.38 -4.17 -32.12
CA ILE A 406 3.53 -4.28 -33.30
C ILE A 406 3.69 -2.99 -34.10
N GLY A 407 4.22 -3.14 -35.32
CA GLY A 407 4.31 -2.03 -36.27
C GLY A 407 2.95 -1.69 -36.88
N TYR A 408 2.61 -0.42 -36.91
CA TYR A 408 1.48 0.11 -37.65
C TYR A 408 1.86 1.35 -38.45
N VAL A 409 1.19 1.57 -39.57
CA VAL A 409 1.49 2.68 -40.46
C VAL A 409 0.65 3.89 -40.06
N THR A 410 1.32 5.03 -39.83
CA THR A 410 0.67 6.33 -39.68
C THR A 410 0.94 7.17 -40.92
N ILE A 411 -0.06 7.87 -41.39
CA ILE A 411 0.08 8.73 -42.56
C ILE A 411 0.14 10.17 -42.08
N THR A 412 1.24 10.85 -42.38
CA THR A 412 1.41 12.27 -42.08
C THR A 412 1.16 13.07 -43.35
N ALA A 413 0.20 14.01 -43.28
CA ALA A 413 -0.05 14.93 -44.38
C ALA A 413 1.11 15.95 -44.44
N GLY A 414 1.90 15.92 -45.50
CA GLY A 414 2.93 16.89 -45.78
C GLY A 414 2.36 18.14 -46.48
N GLN A 415 3.09 19.25 -46.41
CA GLN A 415 2.77 20.48 -47.10
C GLN A 415 2.80 20.22 -48.62
N GLY A 416 1.70 20.42 -49.34
CA GLY A 416 1.61 20.16 -50.79
C GLY A 416 0.82 18.91 -51.20
N GLY A 417 0.09 18.25 -50.27
CA GLY A 417 -0.79 17.10 -50.60
C GLY A 417 -0.08 15.76 -50.77
N VAL A 418 1.24 15.70 -50.46
CA VAL A 418 1.99 14.45 -50.48
C VAL A 418 1.89 13.79 -49.11
N THR A 419 1.30 12.59 -49.07
CA THR A 419 1.21 11.77 -47.88
C THR A 419 2.43 10.90 -47.74
N THR A 420 3.14 11.01 -46.62
CA THR A 420 4.29 10.16 -46.29
C THR A 420 3.85 9.10 -45.26
N PRO A 421 3.95 7.80 -45.60
CA PRO A 421 3.70 6.73 -44.64
C PRO A 421 4.88 6.68 -43.64
N ASN A 422 4.57 6.64 -42.36
CA ASN A 422 5.54 6.44 -41.28
C ASN A 422 5.15 5.22 -40.46
N VAL A 423 6.11 4.35 -40.17
CA VAL A 423 5.89 3.15 -39.35
C VAL A 423 6.16 3.51 -37.89
N GLN A 424 5.17 3.30 -37.05
CA GLN A 424 5.28 3.40 -35.61
C GLN A 424 5.11 2.04 -34.97
N PHE A 425 5.73 1.84 -33.81
CA PHE A 425 5.63 0.60 -33.05
C PHE A 425 4.83 0.83 -31.77
N LYS A 426 3.98 -0.13 -31.45
CA LYS A 426 3.23 -0.18 -30.20
C LYS A 426 3.58 -1.43 -29.45
N GLU A 427 3.97 -1.29 -28.20
CA GLU A 427 4.31 -2.39 -27.33
C GLU A 427 3.05 -3.04 -26.75
N ALA A 428 3.02 -4.38 -26.77
CA ALA A 428 2.07 -5.20 -26.03
C ALA A 428 2.87 -6.10 -25.09
N LEU A 429 2.91 -5.74 -23.80
CA LEU A 429 3.82 -6.30 -22.82
C LEU A 429 3.09 -6.88 -21.61
N LEU A 430 3.62 -7.97 -21.07
CA LEU A 430 3.49 -8.37 -19.68
C LEU A 430 4.62 -7.71 -18.89
N GLU A 431 4.29 -6.87 -17.92
CA GLU A 431 5.25 -6.21 -17.04
C GLU A 431 4.88 -6.47 -15.58
N LEU A 432 5.86 -6.90 -14.80
CA LEU A 432 5.81 -6.91 -13.34
C LEU A 432 6.90 -5.97 -12.85
N LYS A 433 6.50 -4.89 -12.22
CA LYS A 433 7.36 -3.91 -11.56
C LYS A 433 7.06 -3.98 -10.07
N VAL A 434 8.08 -4.20 -9.24
CA VAL A 434 7.90 -4.42 -7.81
C VAL A 434 9.06 -3.87 -7.01
N MET A 435 8.75 -3.27 -5.85
CA MET A 435 9.72 -2.83 -4.86
C MET A 435 9.33 -3.44 -3.52
N PRO A 436 10.06 -4.48 -3.05
CA PRO A 436 9.82 -5.10 -1.77
C PRO A 436 10.48 -4.31 -0.63
N THR A 437 9.87 -4.33 0.54
CA THR A 437 10.44 -3.86 1.80
C THR A 437 10.19 -4.92 2.87
N ILE A 438 11.25 -5.52 3.40
CA ILE A 438 11.16 -6.50 4.47
C ILE A 438 10.97 -5.76 5.79
N THR A 439 9.96 -6.13 6.56
CA THR A 439 9.66 -5.58 7.88
C THR A 439 10.37 -6.38 8.97
N ASN A 440 10.48 -5.82 10.19
CA ASN A 440 11.16 -6.49 11.31
C ASN A 440 10.44 -7.75 11.84
N ASP A 441 9.20 -7.95 11.43
CA ASP A 441 8.35 -9.09 11.79
C ASP A 441 8.25 -10.14 10.67
N ASP A 442 9.27 -10.21 9.81
CA ASP A 442 9.41 -11.16 8.69
C ASP A 442 8.25 -11.11 7.68
N ARG A 443 7.59 -9.97 7.56
CA ARG A 443 6.61 -9.69 6.50
C ARG A 443 7.26 -8.91 5.38
N VAL A 444 6.68 -8.99 4.21
CA VAL A 444 7.16 -8.25 3.04
C VAL A 444 6.08 -7.25 2.60
N PHE A 445 6.40 -5.97 2.70
CA PHE A 445 5.61 -4.92 2.10
C PHE A 445 6.01 -4.79 0.64
N LEU A 446 5.06 -4.98 -0.26
CA LEU A 446 5.25 -4.94 -1.71
C LEU A 446 4.53 -3.73 -2.28
N ASN A 447 5.30 -2.85 -2.92
CA ASN A 447 4.75 -1.84 -3.81
C ASN A 447 4.90 -2.36 -5.24
N LEU A 448 3.78 -2.62 -5.93
CA LEU A 448 3.79 -3.33 -7.20
C LEU A 448 2.88 -2.70 -8.24
N ASN A 449 3.34 -2.77 -9.48
CA ASN A 449 2.56 -2.50 -10.67
C ASN A 449 2.65 -3.72 -11.58
N VAL A 450 1.49 -4.29 -11.89
CA VAL A 450 1.34 -5.43 -12.80
C VAL A 450 0.56 -4.95 -14.00
N LYS A 451 1.14 -5.12 -15.18
CA LYS A 451 0.53 -4.70 -16.43
C LYS A 451 0.58 -5.85 -17.43
N LYS A 452 -0.56 -6.16 -18.05
CA LYS A 452 -0.67 -7.12 -19.14
C LYS A 452 -1.42 -6.48 -20.29
N ASP A 453 -0.70 -6.19 -21.36
CA ASP A 453 -1.22 -5.71 -22.62
C ASP A 453 -1.26 -6.89 -23.61
N GLU A 454 -2.38 -7.07 -24.31
CA GLU A 454 -2.58 -8.13 -25.29
C GLU A 454 -3.18 -7.56 -26.57
N VAL A 455 -2.75 -8.09 -27.72
CA VAL A 455 -3.34 -7.70 -29.02
C VAL A 455 -4.70 -8.37 -29.15
N ALA A 456 -5.76 -7.59 -29.20
CA ALA A 456 -7.11 -8.10 -29.33
C ALA A 456 -7.47 -8.35 -30.80
N GLU A 457 -7.45 -7.33 -31.63
CA GLU A 457 -7.87 -7.41 -33.04
C GLU A 457 -7.01 -6.50 -33.92
N LEU A 458 -6.87 -6.86 -35.16
CA LEU A 458 -6.26 -6.05 -36.20
C LEU A 458 -7.36 -5.43 -37.07
N ILE A 459 -7.62 -4.15 -36.88
CA ILE A 459 -8.62 -3.43 -37.68
C ILE A 459 -7.96 -2.92 -38.95
N THR A 460 -8.47 -3.40 -40.09
CA THR A 460 -8.04 -2.94 -41.40
C THR A 460 -8.85 -1.72 -41.83
N LEU A 461 -8.18 -0.60 -41.98
CA LEU A 461 -8.78 0.64 -42.47
C LEU A 461 -8.49 0.76 -43.97
N GLU A 462 -9.57 0.81 -44.77
CA GLU A 462 -9.44 0.97 -46.23
C GLU A 462 -8.59 2.20 -46.59
N GLY A 463 -7.49 2.03 -47.31
CA GLY A 463 -6.59 3.09 -47.73
C GLY A 463 -5.56 3.51 -46.68
N TYR A 464 -5.62 3.02 -45.42
CA TYR A 464 -4.75 3.46 -44.31
C TYR A 464 -3.96 2.32 -43.66
N GLY A 465 -4.19 1.07 -44.08
CA GLY A 465 -3.48 -0.09 -43.53
C GLY A 465 -4.17 -0.69 -42.30
N THR A 466 -3.42 -1.53 -41.57
CA THR A 466 -3.95 -2.30 -40.45
C THR A 466 -3.47 -1.67 -39.13
N VAL A 467 -4.39 -1.43 -38.20
CA VAL A 467 -4.11 -0.85 -36.87
C VAL A 467 -4.45 -1.88 -35.79
N PRO A 468 -3.52 -2.18 -34.87
CA PRO A 468 -3.79 -3.11 -33.77
C PRO A 468 -4.63 -2.47 -32.67
N THR A 469 -5.63 -3.18 -32.19
CA THR A 469 -6.30 -2.89 -30.92
C THR A 469 -5.59 -3.62 -29.78
N ILE A 470 -5.45 -2.98 -28.64
CA ILE A 470 -4.72 -3.53 -27.49
C ILE A 470 -5.65 -3.53 -26.27
N ASP A 471 -5.87 -4.72 -25.73
CA ASP A 471 -6.52 -4.91 -24.44
C ASP A 471 -5.51 -4.65 -23.33
N LYS A 472 -5.84 -3.72 -22.43
CA LYS A 472 -4.97 -3.33 -21.32
C LYS A 472 -5.56 -3.76 -20.01
N ARG A 473 -4.73 -4.42 -19.21
CA ARG A 473 -5.05 -4.82 -17.84
C ARG A 473 -3.92 -4.37 -16.94
N GLU A 474 -4.21 -3.48 -16.01
CA GLU A 474 -3.20 -2.88 -15.13
C GLU A 474 -3.74 -2.81 -13.70
N ILE A 475 -2.91 -3.20 -12.75
CA ILE A 475 -3.14 -3.00 -11.31
C ILE A 475 -1.92 -2.34 -10.70
N ASN A 476 -2.15 -1.29 -9.92
CA ASN A 476 -1.12 -0.58 -9.15
C ASN A 476 -1.59 -0.57 -7.69
N THR A 477 -0.84 -1.25 -6.82
CA THR A 477 -1.23 -1.42 -5.43
C THR A 477 -0.04 -1.64 -4.51
N ALA A 478 -0.27 -1.47 -3.20
CA ALA A 478 0.68 -1.79 -2.16
C ALA A 478 0.04 -2.76 -1.17
N VAL A 479 0.73 -3.86 -0.87
CA VAL A 479 0.22 -4.92 0.01
C VAL A 479 1.30 -5.39 0.97
N LEU A 480 0.88 -5.80 2.16
CA LEU A 480 1.74 -6.44 3.15
C LEU A 480 1.40 -7.94 3.18
N VAL A 481 2.39 -8.79 2.94
CA VAL A 481 2.23 -10.25 2.81
C VAL A 481 3.24 -10.95 3.70
N GLU A 482 2.86 -12.06 4.30
CA GLU A 482 3.76 -12.92 5.06
C GLU A 482 4.72 -13.67 4.13
N ASP A 483 5.91 -14.01 4.63
CA ASP A 483 6.90 -14.74 3.84
C ASP A 483 6.36 -16.08 3.34
N GLY A 484 6.45 -16.32 2.03
CA GLY A 484 5.98 -17.53 1.35
C GLY A 484 4.45 -17.64 1.19
N GLN A 485 3.66 -16.70 1.68
CA GLN A 485 2.20 -16.71 1.56
C GLN A 485 1.74 -16.14 0.22
N THR A 486 0.72 -16.74 -0.36
CA THR A 486 0.09 -16.25 -1.59
C THR A 486 -1.15 -15.45 -1.25
N VAL A 487 -1.23 -14.22 -1.75
CA VAL A 487 -2.38 -13.32 -1.55
C VAL A 487 -2.95 -12.92 -2.89
N VAL A 488 -4.28 -12.82 -2.96
CA VAL A 488 -5.00 -12.21 -4.09
C VAL A 488 -4.92 -10.70 -3.93
N ILE A 489 -4.26 -10.02 -4.87
CA ILE A 489 -4.12 -8.56 -4.82
C ILE A 489 -5.25 -7.83 -5.52
N GLY A 490 -5.97 -8.53 -6.39
CA GLY A 490 -7.14 -7.98 -7.08
C GLY A 490 -7.64 -8.88 -8.17
N GLY A 491 -8.79 -8.49 -8.71
CA GLY A 491 -9.42 -9.19 -9.82
C GLY A 491 -10.58 -8.39 -10.38
N VAL A 492 -11.02 -8.79 -11.56
CA VAL A 492 -12.19 -8.23 -12.25
C VAL A 492 -13.05 -9.40 -12.73
N TYR A 493 -14.30 -9.36 -12.40
CA TYR A 493 -15.30 -10.29 -12.93
C TYR A 493 -16.28 -9.52 -13.80
N GLU A 494 -16.41 -9.93 -15.04
CA GLU A 494 -17.33 -9.35 -16.01
C GLU A 494 -18.30 -10.43 -16.50
N PHE A 495 -19.58 -10.12 -16.49
CA PHE A 495 -20.62 -10.99 -16.96
C PHE A 495 -21.59 -10.24 -17.87
N THR A 496 -21.67 -10.66 -19.13
CA THR A 496 -22.60 -10.12 -20.10
C THR A 496 -23.61 -11.19 -20.49
N ASP A 497 -24.90 -10.95 -20.27
CA ASP A 497 -26.00 -11.80 -20.75
C ASP A 497 -26.86 -10.98 -21.73
N ARG A 498 -26.81 -11.35 -22.98
CA ARG A 498 -27.53 -10.68 -24.05
C ARG A 498 -28.59 -11.64 -24.62
N SER A 499 -29.82 -11.22 -24.62
CA SER A 499 -30.93 -11.94 -25.20
C SER A 499 -31.60 -11.09 -26.27
N SER A 500 -31.78 -11.65 -27.45
CA SER A 500 -32.48 -10.98 -28.56
C SER A 500 -33.61 -11.85 -29.10
N VAL A 501 -34.74 -11.21 -29.40
CA VAL A 501 -35.87 -11.86 -30.03
C VAL A 501 -36.32 -10.99 -31.20
N ALA A 502 -36.18 -11.49 -32.38
CA ALA A 502 -36.77 -10.90 -33.58
C ALA A 502 -37.98 -11.73 -34.01
N LYS A 503 -39.12 -11.09 -34.17
CA LYS A 503 -40.38 -11.78 -34.50
C LYS A 503 -41.19 -10.99 -35.53
N VAL A 504 -41.99 -11.71 -36.31
CA VAL A 504 -43.03 -11.08 -37.14
C VAL A 504 -44.18 -10.68 -36.21
N PRO A 505 -44.62 -9.40 -36.18
CA PRO A 505 -45.73 -8.96 -35.35
C PRO A 505 -46.97 -9.82 -35.57
N PHE A 506 -47.71 -10.09 -34.51
CA PHE A 506 -48.91 -10.95 -34.44
C PHE A 506 -48.65 -12.45 -34.68
N LEU A 507 -47.92 -12.84 -35.74
CA LEU A 507 -47.65 -14.24 -36.07
C LEU A 507 -46.65 -14.88 -35.09
N GLY A 508 -45.68 -14.14 -34.64
CA GLY A 508 -44.70 -14.61 -33.63
C GLY A 508 -45.28 -14.86 -32.25
N ASP A 509 -46.46 -14.38 -31.94
CA ASP A 509 -47.11 -14.50 -30.61
C ASP A 509 -48.16 -15.65 -30.58
N ILE A 510 -48.41 -16.33 -31.68
CA ILE A 510 -49.32 -17.47 -31.74
C ILE A 510 -48.73 -18.63 -30.92
N PRO A 511 -49.49 -19.24 -30.00
CA PRO A 511 -49.05 -20.40 -29.28
C PRO A 511 -48.71 -21.55 -30.23
N PHE A 512 -47.64 -22.31 -29.96
CA PHE A 512 -47.07 -23.41 -30.77
C PHE A 512 -46.50 -22.98 -32.12
N LEU A 513 -47.24 -22.30 -32.97
CA LEU A 513 -46.82 -21.90 -34.33
C LEU A 513 -45.91 -20.67 -34.35
N GLY A 514 -45.95 -19.83 -33.33
CA GLY A 514 -45.16 -18.59 -33.28
C GLY A 514 -43.65 -18.82 -33.32
N ASN A 515 -43.15 -20.01 -33.02
CA ASN A 515 -41.71 -20.31 -33.13
C ASN A 515 -41.21 -20.33 -34.58
N LEU A 516 -42.12 -20.54 -35.58
CA LEU A 516 -41.80 -20.45 -37.01
C LEU A 516 -41.67 -19.00 -37.52
N PHE A 517 -42.10 -18.02 -36.71
CA PHE A 517 -42.13 -16.59 -37.06
C PHE A 517 -41.26 -15.74 -36.14
N LYS A 518 -40.36 -16.39 -35.41
CA LYS A 518 -39.44 -15.70 -34.54
C LYS A 518 -38.06 -16.32 -34.53
N LYS A 519 -37.05 -15.47 -34.31
CA LYS A 519 -35.70 -15.83 -34.02
C LYS A 519 -35.43 -15.53 -32.57
N LYS A 520 -34.76 -16.43 -31.89
CA LYS A 520 -34.28 -16.24 -30.51
C LYS A 520 -32.77 -16.43 -30.48
N GLY A 521 -32.06 -15.43 -29.99
CA GLY A 521 -30.65 -15.50 -29.75
C GLY A 521 -30.37 -15.24 -28.28
N ARG A 522 -29.42 -15.96 -27.70
CA ARG A 522 -28.88 -15.73 -26.40
C ARG A 522 -27.38 -15.90 -26.41
N SER A 523 -26.66 -14.88 -25.96
CA SER A 523 -25.22 -14.92 -25.80
C SER A 523 -24.90 -14.60 -24.34
N LYS A 524 -24.05 -15.42 -23.74
CA LYS A 524 -23.49 -15.19 -22.40
C LYS A 524 -22.00 -15.19 -22.53
N GLU A 525 -21.39 -14.19 -21.93
CA GLU A 525 -19.94 -14.04 -21.87
C GLU A 525 -19.54 -13.76 -20.43
N LYS A 526 -18.61 -14.55 -19.94
CA LYS A 526 -17.98 -14.36 -18.63
C LYS A 526 -16.50 -14.19 -18.84
N ALA A 527 -15.94 -13.18 -18.23
CA ALA A 527 -14.51 -12.95 -18.17
C ALA A 527 -14.09 -12.73 -16.71
N GLU A 528 -13.09 -13.45 -16.28
CA GLU A 528 -12.55 -13.35 -14.93
C GLU A 528 -11.06 -13.14 -15.00
N LEU A 529 -10.58 -12.10 -14.30
CA LEU A 529 -9.18 -11.79 -14.10
C LEU A 529 -8.87 -11.90 -12.61
N LEU A 530 -7.90 -12.73 -12.23
CA LEU A 530 -7.38 -12.83 -10.87
C LEU A 530 -5.87 -12.65 -10.89
N ILE A 531 -5.37 -11.86 -9.94
CA ILE A 531 -3.94 -11.58 -9.81
C ILE A 531 -3.50 -11.95 -8.39
N PHE A 532 -2.54 -12.88 -8.31
CA PHE A 532 -1.96 -13.37 -7.08
C PHE A 532 -0.51 -12.92 -6.99
N ILE A 533 -0.03 -12.73 -5.77
CA ILE A 533 1.37 -12.45 -5.49
C ILE A 533 1.87 -13.31 -4.34
N THR A 534 3.10 -13.80 -4.47
CA THR A 534 3.77 -14.62 -3.47
C THR A 534 5.19 -14.10 -3.30
N PRO A 535 5.52 -13.41 -2.22
CA PRO A 535 6.89 -13.07 -1.87
C PRO A 535 7.56 -14.24 -1.15
N LYS A 536 8.86 -14.39 -1.34
CA LYS A 536 9.70 -15.31 -0.57
C LYS A 536 11.03 -14.64 -0.25
N VAL A 537 11.31 -14.48 1.03
CA VAL A 537 12.56 -13.89 1.49
C VAL A 537 13.70 -14.90 1.30
N LEU A 538 14.76 -14.46 0.67
CA LEU A 538 16.02 -15.18 0.50
C LEU A 538 17.05 -14.54 1.42
N SER A 539 17.12 -15.02 2.67
CA SER A 539 18.11 -14.52 3.62
C SER A 539 19.50 -14.94 3.20
N VAL A 540 20.40 -13.96 3.13
CA VAL A 540 21.82 -14.25 2.95
C VAL A 540 22.36 -14.79 4.26
N ALA A 541 22.79 -16.06 4.28
CA ALA A 541 23.36 -16.65 5.47
C ALA A 541 24.48 -15.76 6.02
N LYS A 542 24.31 -15.27 7.25
CA LYS A 542 25.37 -14.57 7.97
C LYS A 542 26.53 -15.54 8.15
N ARG A 543 27.62 -15.34 7.39
CA ARG A 543 28.91 -15.99 7.64
C ARG A 543 29.63 -15.35 8.81
#